data_aa59d73876f05ea44fa2c9ffe7daa06a
#
_entry.id   aa59d73876f05ea44fa2c9ffe7daa06a
#
_cell.length_a   1.000
_cell.length_b   1.000
_cell.length_c   1.000
_cell.angle_alpha   90.00
_cell.angle_beta   90.00
_cell.angle_gamma   90.00
#
_symmetry.space_group_name_H-M   'P 1'
#
loop_
_entity.id
_entity.type
_entity.pdbx_description
1 polymer ?
#
loop_
_entity_poly.entity_id
_entity_poly.type
_entity_poly.pdbx_seq_one_letter_code
_entity_poly.pdbx_strand_id
1 'polypeptide(L)'
;MSKVIRLQPALRWETGLAVVVILIVAIGSVASPDFLTGNNLFSLGLSNGEIAIMTLPMTLIIISGEIDLSVASILGMSSALLGFLWARGWPMPAIFVTLAVVGILAGAINGLLVTRLRLPSLAVTIGTLALYRGVALILLGPNTVSDFPNAYTNLGVNAVPFTGNDMTYSTLIFIVLAIVFGVVLHATPFGRSIYAMGASAEAAQFSGIRVKRIKTILYMVSGFICALAGVLWTFRLNTAVQNNGLGLELSVVAIVMLAGVSIFGGKGSLIGVVLAVLAFAGIQNALLLTNFNQEATGIVTGALLLASVFLPNAGRLLRRLSHS
;
A
#
# COMPACT_ATOMS: atom_id res chain seq x y z
N MET A 1 -24.12 -37.11 10.00
CA MET A 1 -22.93 -36.33 10.44
C MET A 1 -22.93 -35.00 9.74
N SER A 2 -23.47 -33.96 10.37
CA SER A 2 -23.56 -32.60 9.83
C SER A 2 -22.17 -31.98 9.83
N LYS A 3 -21.62 -31.68 8.64
CA LYS A 3 -20.45 -30.80 8.50
C LYS A 3 -20.86 -29.39 8.96
N VAL A 4 -20.59 -29.06 10.21
CA VAL A 4 -20.60 -27.67 10.66
C VAL A 4 -19.45 -26.98 9.91
N ILE A 5 -19.83 -26.21 8.88
CA ILE A 5 -18.89 -25.28 8.22
C ILE A 5 -18.49 -24.28 9.28
N ARG A 6 -17.33 -24.48 9.91
CA ARG A 6 -16.72 -23.46 10.77
C ARG A 6 -16.32 -22.31 9.85
N LEU A 7 -17.15 -21.28 9.79
CA LEU A 7 -16.81 -20.00 9.21
C LEU A 7 -15.42 -19.60 9.76
N GLN A 8 -14.46 -19.46 8.86
CA GLN A 8 -13.07 -19.18 9.23
C GLN A 8 -12.99 -17.84 9.97
N PRO A 9 -12.07 -17.66 10.93
CA PRO A 9 -11.90 -16.40 11.68
C PRO A 9 -11.69 -15.16 10.78
N ALA A 10 -11.17 -15.37 9.57
CA ALA A 10 -11.00 -14.32 8.55
C ALA A 10 -12.33 -13.71 8.10
N LEU A 11 -13.38 -14.52 7.87
CA LEU A 11 -14.71 -14.03 7.49
C LEU A 11 -15.33 -13.15 8.59
N ARG A 12 -14.99 -13.41 9.85
CA ARG A 12 -15.47 -12.60 10.98
C ARG A 12 -14.79 -11.23 11.04
N TRP A 13 -13.49 -11.16 10.71
CA TRP A 13 -12.75 -9.89 10.70
C TRP A 13 -13.21 -8.99 9.55
N GLU A 14 -13.31 -9.52 8.34
CA GLU A 14 -13.79 -8.81 7.16
C GLU A 14 -15.22 -8.31 7.35
N THR A 15 -16.09 -9.11 7.96
CA THR A 15 -17.46 -8.69 8.30
C THR A 15 -17.45 -7.53 9.28
N GLY A 16 -16.62 -7.59 10.33
CA GLY A 16 -16.44 -6.48 11.28
C GLY A 16 -15.95 -5.21 10.59
N LEU A 17 -14.97 -5.35 9.70
CA LEU A 17 -14.41 -4.22 8.96
C LEU A 17 -15.45 -3.63 7.96
N ALA A 18 -16.26 -4.48 7.31
CA ALA A 18 -17.36 -4.01 6.48
C ALA A 18 -18.39 -3.20 7.27
N VAL A 19 -18.73 -3.63 8.49
CA VAL A 19 -19.59 -2.85 9.40
C VAL A 19 -18.95 -1.51 9.75
N VAL A 20 -17.65 -1.47 10.02
CA VAL A 20 -16.91 -0.22 10.28
C VAL A 20 -16.98 0.71 9.07
N VAL A 21 -16.79 0.21 7.84
CA VAL A 21 -16.94 1.00 6.61
C VAL A 21 -18.34 1.58 6.50
N ILE A 22 -19.38 0.77 6.73
CA ILE A 22 -20.79 1.22 6.69
C ILE A 22 -21.02 2.32 7.74
N LEU A 23 -20.48 2.16 8.95
CA LEU A 23 -20.60 3.18 10.00
C LEU A 23 -19.88 4.49 9.62
N ILE A 24 -18.69 4.41 9.01
CA ILE A 24 -17.95 5.58 8.53
C ILE A 24 -18.78 6.31 7.47
N VAL A 25 -19.36 5.58 6.53
CA VAL A 25 -20.24 6.16 5.49
C VAL A 25 -21.47 6.81 6.11
N ALA A 26 -22.14 6.14 7.04
CA ALA A 26 -23.32 6.68 7.72
C ALA A 26 -22.99 7.95 8.52
N ILE A 27 -21.93 7.91 9.34
CA ILE A 27 -21.50 9.06 10.15
C ILE A 27 -21.03 10.21 9.25
N GLY A 28 -20.24 9.93 8.22
CA GLY A 28 -19.72 10.92 7.28
C GLY A 28 -20.86 11.62 6.52
N SER A 29 -21.89 10.88 6.09
CA SER A 29 -23.06 11.42 5.39
C SER A 29 -23.93 12.30 6.30
N VAL A 30 -23.95 12.04 7.60
CA VAL A 30 -24.65 12.91 8.58
C VAL A 30 -23.80 14.15 8.91
N ALA A 31 -22.47 13.98 8.99
CA ALA A 31 -21.54 15.06 9.33
C ALA A 31 -21.38 16.09 8.19
N SER A 32 -21.47 15.66 6.93
CA SER A 32 -21.38 16.55 5.78
C SER A 32 -22.27 16.08 4.62
N PRO A 33 -23.11 16.96 4.05
CA PRO A 33 -23.93 16.66 2.88
C PRO A 33 -23.06 16.35 1.64
N ASP A 34 -21.81 16.81 1.63
CA ASP A 34 -20.89 16.61 0.51
C ASP A 34 -20.20 15.22 0.53
N PHE A 35 -20.32 14.46 1.64
CA PHE A 35 -19.57 13.22 1.85
C PHE A 35 -19.75 12.18 0.74
N LEU A 36 -20.98 12.01 0.22
CA LEU A 36 -21.29 11.05 -0.87
C LEU A 36 -21.42 11.70 -2.24
N THR A 37 -21.03 12.97 -2.40
CA THR A 37 -21.04 13.61 -3.72
C THR A 37 -19.95 13.02 -4.63
N GLY A 38 -20.20 12.98 -5.96
CA GLY A 38 -19.21 12.51 -6.93
C GLY A 38 -17.89 13.27 -6.86
N ASN A 39 -17.95 14.59 -6.68
CA ASN A 39 -16.75 15.42 -6.50
C ASN A 39 -15.92 15.02 -5.28
N ASN A 40 -16.58 14.67 -4.18
CA ASN A 40 -15.88 14.23 -2.98
C ASN A 40 -15.32 12.81 -3.13
N LEU A 41 -16.05 11.89 -3.76
CA LEU A 41 -15.54 10.54 -4.07
C LEU A 41 -14.33 10.60 -5.01
N PHE A 42 -14.37 11.51 -5.99
CA PHE A 42 -13.22 11.79 -6.85
C PHE A 42 -12.02 12.29 -6.02
N SER A 43 -12.21 13.28 -5.15
CA SER A 43 -11.16 13.84 -4.28
C SER A 43 -10.57 12.81 -3.33
N LEU A 44 -11.41 11.90 -2.81
CA LEU A 44 -10.99 10.79 -1.97
C LEU A 44 -10.08 9.81 -2.74
N GLY A 45 -10.47 9.45 -3.97
CA GLY A 45 -9.66 8.63 -4.85
C GLY A 45 -8.34 9.31 -5.24
N LEU A 46 -8.39 10.62 -5.48
CA LEU A 46 -7.22 11.44 -5.79
C LEU A 46 -6.21 11.48 -4.64
N SER A 47 -6.68 11.61 -3.41
CA SER A 47 -5.81 11.75 -2.23
C SER A 47 -5.23 10.45 -1.73
N ASN A 48 -5.89 9.31 -1.97
CA ASN A 48 -5.52 8.02 -1.40
C ASN A 48 -5.11 6.95 -2.43
N GLY A 49 -5.21 7.24 -3.72
CA GLY A 49 -5.01 6.24 -4.79
C GLY A 49 -3.63 5.60 -4.75
N GLU A 50 -2.56 6.37 -4.61
CA GLU A 50 -1.20 5.87 -4.60
C GLU A 50 -0.90 5.04 -3.35
N ILE A 51 -1.44 5.47 -2.19
CA ILE A 51 -1.34 4.69 -0.94
C ILE A 51 -2.04 3.35 -1.12
N ALA A 52 -3.27 3.36 -1.67
CA ALA A 52 -4.05 2.16 -1.93
C ALA A 52 -3.30 1.18 -2.85
N ILE A 53 -2.69 1.67 -3.94
CA ILE A 53 -1.90 0.86 -4.87
C ILE A 53 -0.73 0.18 -4.14
N MET A 54 -0.01 0.89 -3.28
CA MET A 54 1.12 0.35 -2.53
C MET A 54 0.72 -0.69 -1.47
N THR A 55 -0.52 -0.67 -0.95
CA THR A 55 -0.99 -1.68 0.02
C THR A 55 -1.08 -3.08 -0.58
N LEU A 56 -1.27 -3.20 -1.89
CA LEU A 56 -1.46 -4.49 -2.55
C LEU A 56 -0.21 -5.39 -2.48
N PRO A 57 0.97 -4.96 -2.98
CA PRO A 57 2.19 -5.75 -2.85
C PRO A 57 2.63 -5.88 -1.38
N MET A 58 2.46 -4.84 -0.55
CA MET A 58 2.75 -4.89 0.87
C MET A 58 1.98 -6.01 1.57
N THR A 59 0.72 -6.23 1.19
CA THR A 59 -0.10 -7.34 1.71
C THR A 59 0.58 -8.69 1.49
N LEU A 60 1.08 -8.95 0.29
CA LEU A 60 1.74 -10.22 -0.04
C LEU A 60 3.06 -10.37 0.72
N ILE A 61 3.80 -9.27 0.86
CA ILE A 61 5.06 -9.24 1.64
C ILE A 61 4.77 -9.59 3.10
N ILE A 62 3.77 -8.93 3.74
CA ILE A 62 3.43 -9.20 5.15
C ILE A 62 2.88 -10.62 5.33
N ILE A 63 2.02 -11.13 4.42
CA ILE A 63 1.57 -12.53 4.48
C ILE A 63 2.75 -13.49 4.37
N SER A 64 3.81 -13.15 3.63
CA SER A 64 5.03 -13.97 3.53
C SER A 64 5.92 -13.95 4.78
N GLY A 65 5.55 -13.18 5.81
CA GLY A 65 6.30 -13.02 7.06
C GLY A 65 7.41 -11.97 6.99
N GLU A 66 7.37 -11.04 6.01
CA GLU A 66 8.34 -9.96 5.85
C GLU A 66 7.67 -8.58 5.94
N ILE A 67 8.47 -7.52 6.10
CA ILE A 67 8.00 -6.12 6.12
C ILE A 67 8.86 -5.32 5.16
N ASP A 68 8.26 -4.38 4.42
CA ASP A 68 8.96 -3.47 3.52
C ASP A 68 8.63 -2.00 3.84
N LEU A 69 9.49 -1.34 4.61
CA LEU A 69 9.34 0.08 4.91
C LEU A 69 9.94 0.99 3.82
N SER A 70 10.60 0.43 2.79
CA SER A 70 11.19 1.22 1.72
C SER A 70 10.18 1.68 0.66
N VAL A 71 8.94 1.20 0.70
CA VAL A 71 7.90 1.46 -0.33
C VAL A 71 7.74 2.95 -0.65
N ALA A 72 7.62 3.79 0.36
CA ALA A 72 7.45 5.24 0.17
C ALA A 72 8.74 5.94 -0.28
N SER A 73 9.91 5.42 0.08
CA SER A 73 11.18 5.95 -0.40
C SER A 73 11.45 5.56 -1.85
N ILE A 74 11.01 4.39 -2.31
CA ILE A 74 11.05 4.00 -3.73
C ILE A 74 10.11 4.91 -4.53
N LEU A 75 8.90 5.22 -4.03
CA LEU A 75 8.00 6.21 -4.63
C LEU A 75 8.70 7.56 -4.77
N GLY A 76 9.28 8.08 -3.67
CA GLY A 76 9.96 9.39 -3.66
C GLY A 76 11.18 9.42 -4.57
N MET A 77 11.99 8.37 -4.59
CA MET A 77 13.14 8.24 -5.50
C MET A 77 12.68 8.21 -6.96
N SER A 78 11.59 7.51 -7.27
CA SER A 78 11.04 7.45 -8.62
C SER A 78 10.49 8.79 -9.07
N SER A 79 9.80 9.53 -8.18
CA SER A 79 9.38 10.91 -8.42
C SER A 79 10.57 11.83 -8.70
N ALA A 80 11.60 11.77 -7.87
CA ALA A 80 12.81 12.56 -8.04
C ALA A 80 13.54 12.22 -9.35
N LEU A 81 13.66 10.93 -9.68
CA LEU A 81 14.28 10.48 -10.93
C LEU A 81 13.48 10.90 -12.17
N LEU A 82 12.14 10.88 -12.09
CA LEU A 82 11.26 11.38 -13.15
C LEU A 82 11.58 12.85 -13.43
N GLY A 83 11.57 13.71 -12.39
CA GLY A 83 11.90 15.12 -12.55
C GLY A 83 13.31 15.37 -13.06
N PHE A 84 14.29 14.64 -12.54
CA PHE A 84 15.69 14.72 -12.95
C PHE A 84 15.91 14.39 -14.44
N LEU A 85 15.29 13.35 -14.95
CA LEU A 85 15.42 12.94 -16.36
C LEU A 85 14.62 13.89 -17.27
N TRP A 86 13.42 14.30 -16.84
CA TRP A 86 12.61 15.29 -17.57
C TRP A 86 13.35 16.61 -17.75
N ALA A 87 13.94 17.14 -16.69
CA ALA A 87 14.73 18.38 -16.75
C ALA A 87 15.95 18.29 -17.69
N ARG A 88 16.37 17.06 -18.06
CA ARG A 88 17.44 16.79 -19.02
C ARG A 88 16.94 16.51 -20.43
N GLY A 89 15.63 16.70 -20.69
CA GLY A 89 15.04 16.52 -22.00
C GLY A 89 14.82 15.07 -22.45
N TRP A 90 14.79 14.12 -21.50
CA TRP A 90 14.49 12.73 -21.85
C TRP A 90 13.02 12.61 -22.25
N PRO A 91 12.70 11.78 -23.29
CA PRO A 91 11.31 11.54 -23.66
C PRO A 91 10.58 10.71 -22.59
N MET A 92 9.32 11.05 -22.28
CA MET A 92 8.51 10.38 -21.23
C MET A 92 8.48 8.86 -21.35
N PRO A 93 8.33 8.24 -22.55
CA PRO A 93 8.35 6.76 -22.63
C PRO A 93 9.66 6.16 -22.13
N ALA A 94 10.81 6.78 -22.42
CA ALA A 94 12.11 6.30 -21.92
C ALA A 94 12.22 6.48 -20.40
N ILE A 95 11.67 7.57 -19.85
CA ILE A 95 11.60 7.79 -18.41
C ILE A 95 10.77 6.68 -17.74
N PHE A 96 9.60 6.34 -18.25
CA PHE A 96 8.76 5.27 -17.68
C PHE A 96 9.46 3.91 -17.65
N VAL A 97 10.14 3.55 -18.74
CA VAL A 97 10.94 2.30 -18.77
C VAL A 97 12.04 2.34 -17.73
N THR A 98 12.75 3.48 -17.62
CA THR A 98 13.83 3.64 -16.62
C THR A 98 13.28 3.51 -15.20
N LEU A 99 12.16 4.15 -14.87
CA LEU A 99 11.54 4.07 -13.56
C LEU A 99 11.06 2.65 -13.23
N ALA A 100 10.49 1.95 -14.19
CA ALA A 100 10.09 0.54 -14.03
C ALA A 100 11.30 -0.34 -13.69
N VAL A 101 12.40 -0.17 -14.43
CA VAL A 101 13.65 -0.92 -14.19
C VAL A 101 14.24 -0.57 -12.83
N VAL A 102 14.35 0.72 -12.49
CA VAL A 102 14.89 1.18 -11.20
C VAL A 102 14.03 0.69 -10.04
N GLY A 103 12.71 0.74 -10.14
CA GLY A 103 11.81 0.19 -9.13
C GLY A 103 12.00 -1.32 -8.91
N ILE A 104 12.09 -2.10 -9.99
CA ILE A 104 12.37 -3.53 -9.94
C ILE A 104 13.74 -3.80 -9.29
N LEU A 105 14.77 -3.04 -9.66
CA LEU A 105 16.12 -3.20 -9.10
C LEU A 105 16.15 -2.83 -7.61
N ALA A 106 15.48 -1.75 -7.20
CA ALA A 106 15.38 -1.36 -5.80
C ALA A 106 14.71 -2.48 -4.97
N GLY A 107 13.59 -3.03 -5.46
CA GLY A 107 12.97 -4.20 -4.84
C GLY A 107 13.87 -5.43 -4.87
N ALA A 108 14.60 -5.67 -5.96
CA ALA A 108 15.53 -6.80 -6.06
C ALA A 108 16.66 -6.70 -5.03
N ILE A 109 17.21 -5.50 -4.79
CA ILE A 109 18.20 -5.25 -3.74
C ILE A 109 17.65 -5.68 -2.38
N ASN A 110 16.45 -5.20 -2.01
CA ASN A 110 15.80 -5.60 -0.76
C ASN A 110 15.61 -7.12 -0.69
N GLY A 111 15.02 -7.70 -1.74
CA GLY A 111 14.75 -9.13 -1.80
C GLY A 111 16.02 -9.98 -1.72
N LEU A 112 17.10 -9.59 -2.33
CA LEU A 112 18.40 -10.29 -2.29
C LEU A 112 19.06 -10.17 -0.91
N LEU A 113 19.06 -8.98 -0.30
CA LEU A 113 19.60 -8.78 1.05
C LEU A 113 18.86 -9.65 2.08
N VAL A 114 17.52 -9.66 2.03
CA VAL A 114 16.71 -10.49 2.94
C VAL A 114 16.90 -11.98 2.67
N THR A 115 16.90 -12.42 1.41
CA THR A 115 16.83 -13.85 1.09
C THR A 115 18.19 -14.51 0.97
N ARG A 116 19.20 -13.83 0.42
CA ARG A 116 20.55 -14.39 0.19
C ARG A 116 21.44 -14.19 1.40
N LEU A 117 21.46 -12.96 1.96
CA LEU A 117 22.25 -12.64 3.16
C LEU A 117 21.51 -12.98 4.46
N ARG A 118 20.21 -13.38 4.39
CA ARG A 118 19.37 -13.75 5.54
C ARG A 118 19.26 -12.64 6.59
N LEU A 119 19.29 -11.40 6.15
CA LEU A 119 19.13 -10.25 7.04
C LEU A 119 17.65 -10.04 7.40
N PRO A 120 17.33 -9.57 8.61
CA PRO A 120 15.96 -9.22 8.98
C PRO A 120 15.39 -8.17 8.03
N SER A 121 14.20 -8.42 7.47
CA SER A 121 13.58 -7.53 6.47
C SER A 121 13.38 -6.11 6.99
N LEU A 122 12.98 -5.97 8.25
CA LEU A 122 12.81 -4.65 8.87
C LEU A 122 14.11 -3.84 8.87
N ALA A 123 15.23 -4.47 9.23
CA ALA A 123 16.53 -3.79 9.24
C ALA A 123 16.99 -3.41 7.82
N VAL A 124 16.80 -4.32 6.85
CA VAL A 124 17.12 -4.07 5.44
C VAL A 124 16.30 -2.91 4.90
N THR A 125 14.98 -2.94 5.10
CA THR A 125 14.08 -1.96 4.47
C THR A 125 14.13 -0.59 5.16
N ILE A 126 14.48 -0.50 6.44
CA ILE A 126 14.83 0.77 7.09
C ILE A 126 16.14 1.32 6.50
N GLY A 127 17.16 0.48 6.32
CA GLY A 127 18.42 0.91 5.72
C GLY A 127 18.23 1.39 4.28
N THR A 128 17.47 0.65 3.47
CA THR A 128 17.20 1.04 2.08
C THR A 128 16.19 2.20 1.97
N LEU A 129 15.30 2.40 2.94
CA LEU A 129 14.49 3.61 3.05
C LEU A 129 15.40 4.85 3.09
N ALA A 130 16.39 4.86 3.97
CA ALA A 130 17.34 5.96 4.08
C ALA A 130 18.20 6.10 2.79
N LEU A 131 18.63 4.97 2.22
CA LEU A 131 19.41 4.94 0.99
C LEU A 131 18.64 5.57 -0.18
N TYR A 132 17.39 5.14 -0.44
CA TYR A 132 16.58 5.64 -1.57
C TYR A 132 16.18 7.09 -1.37
N ARG A 133 15.95 7.54 -0.12
CA ARG A 133 15.77 8.97 0.20
C ARG A 133 17.03 9.77 -0.07
N GLY A 134 18.21 9.24 0.29
CA GLY A 134 19.49 9.88 -0.04
C GLY A 134 19.70 10.00 -1.56
N VAL A 135 19.37 8.96 -2.33
CA VAL A 135 19.41 9.02 -3.80
C VAL A 135 18.47 10.10 -4.35
N ALA A 136 17.23 10.17 -3.86
CA ALA A 136 16.28 11.21 -4.26
C ALA A 136 16.84 12.62 -4.00
N LEU A 137 17.47 12.82 -2.84
CA LEU A 137 18.10 14.08 -2.47
C LEU A 137 19.30 14.42 -3.38
N ILE A 138 20.14 13.44 -3.73
CA ILE A 138 21.28 13.64 -4.67
C ILE A 138 20.77 14.02 -6.06
N LEU A 139 19.65 13.42 -6.53
CA LEU A 139 19.12 13.69 -7.86
C LEU A 139 18.56 15.10 -8.01
N LEU A 140 17.78 15.58 -7.08
CA LEU A 140 17.10 16.87 -7.16
C LEU A 140 17.64 17.94 -6.21
N GLY A 141 18.25 17.55 -5.07
CA GLY A 141 18.65 18.50 -4.04
C GLY A 141 17.46 19.33 -3.55
N PRO A 142 17.62 20.63 -3.38
CA PRO A 142 16.54 21.53 -2.99
C PRO A 142 15.62 21.95 -4.16
N ASN A 143 15.92 21.48 -5.38
CA ASN A 143 15.22 21.89 -6.58
C ASN A 143 13.85 21.23 -6.67
N THR A 144 12.92 21.95 -7.25
CA THR A 144 11.59 21.48 -7.65
C THR A 144 11.53 21.42 -9.16
N VAL A 145 11.07 20.34 -9.73
CA VAL A 145 10.79 20.22 -11.16
C VAL A 145 9.29 20.10 -11.35
N SER A 146 8.75 21.00 -12.18
CA SER A 146 7.34 21.09 -12.58
C SER A 146 7.24 21.14 -14.10
N ASP A 147 6.10 21.58 -14.61
CA ASP A 147 5.85 21.77 -16.05
C ASP A 147 5.96 20.49 -16.88
N PHE A 148 5.44 19.39 -16.32
CA PHE A 148 5.27 18.15 -17.05
C PHE A 148 4.18 18.29 -18.13
N PRO A 149 4.26 17.55 -19.26
CA PRO A 149 3.29 17.66 -20.33
C PRO A 149 1.88 17.32 -19.87
N ASN A 150 0.90 18.16 -20.23
CA ASN A 150 -0.51 18.01 -19.87
C ASN A 150 -1.09 16.63 -20.25
N ALA A 151 -0.59 16.02 -21.34
CA ALA A 151 -1.00 14.68 -21.73
C ALA A 151 -0.77 13.60 -20.64
N TYR A 152 0.21 13.81 -19.75
CA TYR A 152 0.54 12.90 -18.66
C TYR A 152 0.01 13.38 -17.31
N THR A 153 0.10 14.71 -17.01
CA THR A 153 -0.44 15.24 -15.76
C THR A 153 -1.95 15.11 -15.68
N ASN A 154 -2.65 15.14 -16.82
CA ASN A 154 -4.08 14.86 -16.90
C ASN A 154 -4.43 13.44 -16.37
N LEU A 155 -3.53 12.46 -16.49
CA LEU A 155 -3.72 11.14 -15.87
C LEU A 155 -3.65 11.18 -14.33
N GLY A 156 -3.01 12.20 -13.78
CA GLY A 156 -2.92 12.39 -12.32
C GLY A 156 -4.12 13.12 -11.72
N VAL A 157 -4.77 14.02 -12.49
CA VAL A 157 -5.78 14.94 -11.95
C VAL A 157 -7.17 14.87 -12.61
N ASN A 158 -7.30 14.24 -13.79
CA ASN A 158 -8.59 14.12 -14.46
C ASN A 158 -9.32 12.84 -14.09
N ALA A 159 -10.64 12.89 -14.24
CA ALA A 159 -11.47 11.70 -14.14
C ALA A 159 -11.34 10.81 -15.37
N VAL A 160 -11.62 9.54 -15.19
CA VAL A 160 -11.73 8.56 -16.28
C VAL A 160 -12.96 8.88 -17.14
N PRO A 161 -12.85 9.05 -18.46
CA PRO A 161 -13.87 9.67 -19.32
C PRO A 161 -15.28 9.03 -19.29
N PHE A 162 -15.40 7.75 -18.92
CA PHE A 162 -16.68 7.01 -18.93
C PHE A 162 -17.30 6.81 -17.53
N THR A 163 -16.80 7.52 -16.50
CA THR A 163 -17.24 7.34 -15.11
C THR A 163 -18.04 8.54 -14.57
N GLY A 164 -18.49 9.45 -15.42
CA GLY A 164 -19.25 10.63 -14.97
C GLY A 164 -18.48 11.63 -14.12
N ASN A 165 -17.15 11.62 -14.18
CA ASN A 165 -16.22 12.40 -13.38
C ASN A 165 -16.05 11.94 -11.92
N ASP A 166 -16.47 10.74 -11.58
CA ASP A 166 -16.45 10.25 -10.19
C ASP A 166 -15.21 9.43 -9.84
N MET A 167 -14.40 8.98 -10.83
CA MET A 167 -13.28 8.07 -10.61
C MET A 167 -11.97 8.60 -11.18
N THR A 168 -10.90 8.57 -10.36
CA THR A 168 -9.54 8.90 -10.79
C THR A 168 -8.85 7.73 -11.48
N TYR A 169 -7.83 8.01 -12.30
CA TYR A 169 -6.99 6.95 -12.89
C TYR A 169 -6.28 6.12 -11.82
N SER A 170 -5.83 6.75 -10.71
CA SER A 170 -5.22 6.02 -9.60
C SER A 170 -6.20 5.02 -8.97
N THR A 171 -7.48 5.39 -8.81
CA THR A 171 -8.53 4.48 -8.33
C THR A 171 -8.79 3.34 -9.31
N LEU A 172 -8.86 3.63 -10.62
CA LEU A 172 -9.02 2.59 -11.64
C LEU A 172 -7.85 1.60 -11.62
N ILE A 173 -6.61 2.10 -11.56
CA ILE A 173 -5.40 1.28 -11.47
C ILE A 173 -5.44 0.43 -10.19
N PHE A 174 -5.83 1.02 -9.06
CA PHE A 174 -6.00 0.26 -7.81
C PHE A 174 -6.99 -0.89 -7.96
N ILE A 175 -8.18 -0.65 -8.55
CA ILE A 175 -9.19 -1.69 -8.74
C ILE A 175 -8.66 -2.81 -9.64
N VAL A 176 -8.04 -2.46 -10.77
CA VAL A 176 -7.46 -3.45 -11.69
C VAL A 176 -6.38 -4.28 -10.99
N LEU A 177 -5.46 -3.61 -10.30
CA LEU A 177 -4.41 -4.29 -9.55
C LEU A 177 -4.98 -5.12 -8.39
N ALA A 178 -6.00 -4.64 -7.67
CA ALA A 178 -6.65 -5.40 -6.60
C ALA A 178 -7.26 -6.70 -7.12
N ILE A 179 -7.87 -6.69 -8.31
CA ILE A 179 -8.37 -7.90 -8.97
C ILE A 179 -7.21 -8.83 -9.32
N VAL A 180 -6.15 -8.32 -9.95
CA VAL A 180 -4.97 -9.13 -10.32
C VAL A 180 -4.30 -9.76 -9.11
N PHE A 181 -4.00 -8.96 -8.09
CA PHE A 181 -3.40 -9.44 -6.84
C PHE A 181 -4.33 -10.40 -6.09
N GLY A 182 -5.66 -10.15 -6.14
CA GLY A 182 -6.69 -11.03 -5.57
C GLY A 182 -6.68 -12.41 -6.23
N VAL A 183 -6.68 -12.46 -7.56
CA VAL A 183 -6.58 -13.71 -8.31
C VAL A 183 -5.25 -14.41 -8.02
N VAL A 184 -4.14 -13.68 -8.05
CA VAL A 184 -2.80 -14.25 -7.75
C VAL A 184 -2.76 -14.84 -6.35
N LEU A 185 -3.27 -14.13 -5.34
CA LEU A 185 -3.19 -14.55 -3.94
C LEU A 185 -4.15 -15.70 -3.63
N HIS A 186 -5.40 -15.65 -4.12
CA HIS A 186 -6.45 -16.58 -3.69
C HIS A 186 -6.69 -17.73 -4.67
N ALA A 187 -6.39 -17.55 -5.98
CA ALA A 187 -6.71 -18.55 -6.99
C ALA A 187 -5.49 -19.33 -7.53
N THR A 188 -4.24 -18.88 -7.25
CA THR A 188 -3.05 -19.51 -7.86
C THR A 188 -2.22 -20.35 -6.88
N PRO A 189 -1.38 -21.28 -7.40
CA PRO A 189 -0.37 -21.98 -6.60
C PRO A 189 0.65 -21.02 -5.97
N PHE A 190 0.93 -19.89 -6.61
CA PHE A 190 1.84 -18.86 -6.10
C PHE A 190 1.31 -18.27 -4.78
N GLY A 191 0.02 -17.93 -4.72
CA GLY A 191 -0.61 -17.43 -3.50
C GLY A 191 -0.60 -18.46 -2.37
N ARG A 192 -0.89 -19.75 -2.68
CA ARG A 192 -0.79 -20.83 -1.69
C ARG A 192 0.62 -20.95 -1.11
N SER A 193 1.64 -20.76 -1.96
CA SER A 193 3.05 -20.77 -1.51
C SER A 193 3.36 -19.59 -0.58
N ILE A 194 2.74 -18.39 -0.82
CA ILE A 194 2.91 -17.22 0.06
C ILE A 194 2.34 -17.51 1.46
N TYR A 195 1.14 -18.07 1.56
CA TYR A 195 0.56 -18.44 2.86
C TYR A 195 1.38 -19.53 3.57
N ALA A 196 1.82 -20.55 2.83
CA ALA A 196 2.61 -21.63 3.39
C ALA A 196 3.94 -21.17 3.97
N MET A 197 4.69 -20.33 3.23
CA MET A 197 5.98 -19.81 3.71
C MET A 197 5.82 -18.77 4.83
N GLY A 198 4.69 -18.05 4.86
CA GLY A 198 4.38 -17.14 5.96
C GLY A 198 4.00 -17.87 7.25
N ALA A 199 3.39 -19.05 7.15
CA ALA A 199 3.11 -19.89 8.32
C ALA A 199 4.37 -20.56 8.89
N SER A 200 5.24 -21.07 8.02
CA SER A 200 6.57 -21.59 8.36
C SER A 200 7.43 -21.64 7.11
N ALA A 201 8.41 -20.77 7.02
CA ALA A 201 9.33 -20.72 5.89
C ALA A 201 10.17 -22.00 5.78
N GLU A 202 10.52 -22.60 6.91
CA GLU A 202 11.29 -23.85 6.98
C GLU A 202 10.46 -25.05 6.47
N ALA A 203 9.25 -25.23 6.98
CA ALA A 203 8.36 -26.31 6.52
C ALA A 203 8.00 -26.16 5.03
N ALA A 204 7.77 -24.93 4.56
CA ALA A 204 7.53 -24.65 3.15
C ALA A 204 8.73 -25.02 2.27
N GLN A 205 9.96 -24.76 2.73
CA GLN A 205 11.17 -25.15 2.02
C GLN A 205 11.33 -26.66 1.95
N PHE A 206 11.07 -27.40 3.03
CA PHE A 206 11.07 -28.87 3.03
C PHE A 206 9.99 -29.46 2.10
N SER A 207 8.88 -28.76 1.90
CA SER A 207 7.83 -29.13 0.95
C SER A 207 8.15 -28.76 -0.51
N GLY A 208 9.38 -28.32 -0.81
CA GLY A 208 9.84 -28.00 -2.16
C GLY A 208 9.51 -26.57 -2.64
N ILE A 209 8.94 -25.72 -1.78
CA ILE A 209 8.66 -24.31 -2.14
C ILE A 209 9.97 -23.52 -2.21
N ARG A 210 10.18 -22.81 -3.32
CA ARG A 210 11.37 -21.97 -3.54
C ARG A 210 11.24 -20.63 -2.79
N VAL A 211 11.21 -20.68 -1.45
CA VAL A 211 10.96 -19.53 -0.58
C VAL A 211 11.78 -18.29 -0.95
N LYS A 212 13.10 -18.44 -1.12
CA LYS A 212 14.00 -17.32 -1.48
C LYS A 212 13.58 -16.65 -2.79
N ARG A 213 13.26 -17.45 -3.83
CA ARG A 213 12.86 -16.91 -5.14
C ARG A 213 11.53 -16.16 -5.05
N ILE A 214 10.55 -16.73 -4.34
CA ILE A 214 9.23 -16.11 -4.20
C ILE A 214 9.35 -14.77 -3.45
N LYS A 215 10.04 -14.75 -2.30
CA LYS A 215 10.27 -13.50 -1.54
C LYS A 215 10.96 -12.43 -2.38
N THR A 216 12.02 -12.79 -3.12
CA THR A 216 12.69 -11.82 -4.02
C THR A 216 11.73 -11.27 -5.07
N ILE A 217 10.89 -12.11 -5.68
CA ILE A 217 9.88 -11.66 -6.66
C ILE A 217 8.87 -10.69 -6.00
N LEU A 218 8.42 -10.98 -4.78
CA LEU A 218 7.50 -10.08 -4.06
C LEU A 218 8.09 -8.69 -3.85
N TYR A 219 9.37 -8.61 -3.45
CA TYR A 219 10.07 -7.32 -3.32
C TYR A 219 10.24 -6.60 -4.67
N MET A 220 10.58 -7.34 -5.75
CA MET A 220 10.67 -6.76 -7.10
C MET A 220 9.34 -6.18 -7.58
N VAL A 221 8.24 -6.92 -7.36
CA VAL A 221 6.88 -6.46 -7.67
C VAL A 221 6.52 -5.24 -6.83
N SER A 222 6.85 -5.25 -5.53
CA SER A 222 6.66 -4.10 -4.63
C SER A 222 7.39 -2.87 -5.16
N GLY A 223 8.67 -3.00 -5.50
CA GLY A 223 9.46 -1.90 -6.04
C GLY A 223 8.91 -1.34 -7.35
N PHE A 224 8.46 -2.19 -8.27
CA PHE A 224 7.81 -1.77 -9.51
C PHE A 224 6.52 -0.98 -9.24
N ILE A 225 5.64 -1.50 -8.38
CA ILE A 225 4.37 -0.85 -8.03
C ILE A 225 4.60 0.48 -7.29
N CYS A 226 5.61 0.55 -6.42
CA CYS A 226 5.98 1.80 -5.75
C CYS A 226 6.54 2.84 -6.73
N ALA A 227 7.29 2.41 -7.75
CA ALA A 227 7.75 3.32 -8.80
C ALA A 227 6.57 3.84 -9.64
N LEU A 228 5.61 2.99 -9.98
CA LEU A 228 4.36 3.41 -10.64
C LEU A 228 3.59 4.41 -9.78
N ALA A 229 3.45 4.15 -8.47
CA ALA A 229 2.83 5.09 -7.54
C ALA A 229 3.58 6.44 -7.51
N GLY A 230 4.91 6.44 -7.63
CA GLY A 230 5.74 7.64 -7.72
C GLY A 230 5.46 8.46 -8.99
N VAL A 231 5.22 7.81 -10.11
CA VAL A 231 4.80 8.49 -11.36
C VAL A 231 3.44 9.16 -11.19
N LEU A 232 2.44 8.41 -10.68
CA LEU A 232 1.09 8.92 -10.45
C LEU A 232 1.10 10.09 -9.46
N TRP A 233 1.83 9.97 -8.36
CA TRP A 233 2.02 11.03 -7.37
C TRP A 233 2.58 12.30 -8.00
N THR A 234 3.65 12.17 -8.81
CA THR A 234 4.29 13.31 -9.48
C THR A 234 3.34 14.00 -10.44
N PHE A 235 2.58 13.26 -11.23
CA PHE A 235 1.63 13.84 -12.17
C PHE A 235 0.43 14.47 -11.47
N ARG A 236 -0.04 13.90 -10.37
CA ARG A 236 -1.12 14.48 -9.56
C ARG A 236 -0.73 15.82 -8.97
N LEU A 237 0.48 15.94 -8.44
CA LEU A 237 0.97 17.21 -7.88
C LEU A 237 1.58 18.12 -8.94
N ASN A 238 1.77 17.66 -10.17
CA ASN A 238 2.55 18.32 -11.22
C ASN A 238 3.93 18.78 -10.73
N THR A 239 4.52 18.03 -9.79
CA THR A 239 5.72 18.46 -9.06
C THR A 239 6.54 17.26 -8.62
N ALA A 240 7.83 17.26 -8.98
CA ALA A 240 8.83 16.33 -8.47
C ALA A 240 9.72 17.04 -7.45
N VAL A 241 9.74 16.52 -6.22
CA VAL A 241 10.63 16.98 -5.14
C VAL A 241 11.18 15.75 -4.40
N GLN A 242 12.34 15.92 -3.74
CA GLN A 242 13.06 14.81 -3.09
C GLN A 242 12.30 14.17 -1.91
N ASN A 243 11.36 14.90 -1.30
CA ASN A 243 10.60 14.44 -0.14
C ASN A 243 9.18 13.96 -0.47
N ASN A 244 8.84 13.77 -1.76
CA ASN A 244 7.57 13.19 -2.16
C ASN A 244 7.34 11.84 -1.46
N GLY A 245 6.13 11.64 -0.95
CA GLY A 245 5.73 10.41 -0.26
C GLY A 245 6.39 10.20 1.12
N LEU A 246 6.98 11.20 1.76
CA LEU A 246 7.59 11.05 3.09
C LEU A 246 6.52 10.67 4.13
N GLY A 247 6.78 9.57 4.88
CA GLY A 247 5.87 9.10 5.93
C GLY A 247 4.74 8.17 5.46
N LEU A 248 4.55 7.99 4.14
CA LEU A 248 3.48 7.12 3.62
C LEU A 248 3.69 5.65 3.95
N GLU A 249 4.93 5.22 4.23
CA GLU A 249 5.25 3.84 4.63
C GLU A 249 4.43 3.40 5.84
N LEU A 250 4.23 4.29 6.81
CA LEU A 250 3.44 4.00 8.00
C LEU A 250 1.95 3.85 7.67
N SER A 251 1.41 4.69 6.79
CA SER A 251 0.01 4.59 6.34
C SER A 251 -0.24 3.29 5.59
N VAL A 252 0.66 2.90 4.70
CA VAL A 252 0.56 1.64 3.94
C VAL A 252 0.55 0.43 4.89
N VAL A 253 1.47 0.39 5.85
CA VAL A 253 1.52 -0.68 6.85
C VAL A 253 0.27 -0.67 7.74
N ALA A 254 -0.16 0.51 8.20
CA ALA A 254 -1.35 0.64 9.05
C ALA A 254 -2.61 0.09 8.37
N ILE A 255 -2.82 0.41 7.08
CA ILE A 255 -3.96 -0.10 6.30
C ILE A 255 -3.90 -1.63 6.18
N VAL A 256 -2.74 -2.19 5.85
CA VAL A 256 -2.60 -3.65 5.68
C VAL A 256 -2.80 -4.37 7.03
N MET A 257 -2.36 -3.79 8.13
CA MET A 257 -2.60 -4.35 9.46
C MET A 257 -4.06 -4.20 9.89
N LEU A 258 -4.69 -3.05 9.62
CA LEU A 258 -6.13 -2.83 9.86
C LEU A 258 -6.97 -3.86 9.09
N ALA A 259 -6.55 -4.27 7.92
CA ALA A 259 -7.17 -5.35 7.14
C ALA A 259 -7.15 -6.73 7.84
N GLY A 260 -6.46 -6.87 8.96
CA GLY A 260 -6.31 -8.12 9.69
C GLY A 260 -5.22 -9.04 9.13
N VAL A 261 -4.31 -8.50 8.32
CA VAL A 261 -3.13 -9.24 7.87
C VAL A 261 -2.18 -9.42 9.04
N SER A 262 -1.73 -10.65 9.29
CA SER A 262 -0.86 -10.97 10.40
C SER A 262 0.58 -10.54 10.13
N ILE A 263 1.16 -9.71 10.99
CA ILE A 263 2.59 -9.34 10.93
C ILE A 263 3.53 -10.54 11.09
N PHE A 264 3.04 -11.63 11.67
CA PHE A 264 3.80 -12.87 11.81
C PHE A 264 3.69 -13.77 10.57
N GLY A 265 3.00 -13.30 9.53
CA GLY A 265 2.78 -14.03 8.29
C GLY A 265 1.66 -15.06 8.33
N GLY A 266 1.44 -15.73 7.21
CA GLY A 266 0.56 -16.87 7.01
C GLY A 266 -0.94 -16.60 7.07
N LYS A 267 -1.38 -15.36 7.32
CA LYS A 267 -2.80 -14.99 7.43
C LYS A 267 -3.02 -13.59 6.86
N GLY A 268 -4.12 -13.43 6.15
CA GLY A 268 -4.55 -12.16 5.57
C GLY A 268 -5.47 -12.40 4.39
N SER A 269 -6.17 -11.34 3.96
CA SER A 269 -7.08 -11.37 2.82
C SER A 269 -7.02 -10.04 2.08
N LEU A 270 -7.04 -10.10 0.76
CA LEU A 270 -7.05 -8.88 -0.04
C LEU A 270 -8.39 -8.15 0.03
N ILE A 271 -9.49 -8.87 0.26
CA ILE A 271 -10.80 -8.25 0.51
C ILE A 271 -10.74 -7.37 1.76
N GLY A 272 -10.12 -7.88 2.83
CA GLY A 272 -9.87 -7.09 4.04
C GLY A 272 -9.06 -5.82 3.74
N VAL A 273 -8.05 -5.90 2.86
CA VAL A 273 -7.23 -4.73 2.47
C VAL A 273 -8.05 -3.69 1.71
N VAL A 274 -8.90 -4.09 0.78
CA VAL A 274 -9.81 -3.17 0.07
C VAL A 274 -10.74 -2.47 1.07
N LEU A 275 -11.34 -3.21 2.00
CA LEU A 275 -12.17 -2.62 3.05
C LEU A 275 -11.39 -1.68 3.98
N ALA A 276 -10.15 -2.04 4.32
CA ALA A 276 -9.29 -1.19 5.15
C ALA A 276 -8.87 0.11 4.43
N VAL A 277 -8.61 0.05 3.12
CA VAL A 277 -8.37 1.24 2.29
C VAL A 277 -9.59 2.15 2.31
N LEU A 278 -10.80 1.60 2.13
CA LEU A 278 -12.05 2.38 2.18
C LEU A 278 -12.28 2.99 3.56
N ALA A 279 -12.04 2.23 4.64
CA ALA A 279 -12.16 2.73 6.00
C ALA A 279 -11.17 3.87 6.28
N PHE A 280 -9.90 3.69 5.92
CA PHE A 280 -8.84 4.67 6.11
C PHE A 280 -9.13 5.96 5.34
N ALA A 281 -9.42 5.84 4.04
CA ALA A 281 -9.74 6.97 3.19
C ALA A 281 -11.02 7.69 3.65
N GLY A 282 -12.06 6.95 4.04
CA GLY A 282 -13.31 7.51 4.56
C GLY A 282 -13.13 8.28 5.86
N ILE A 283 -12.30 7.79 6.80
CA ILE A 283 -11.98 8.51 8.03
C ILE A 283 -11.23 9.81 7.71
N GLN A 284 -10.19 9.75 6.87
CA GLN A 284 -9.43 10.94 6.49
C GLN A 284 -10.32 11.98 5.81
N ASN A 285 -11.20 11.54 4.93
CA ASN A 285 -12.12 12.41 4.23
C ASN A 285 -13.14 13.05 5.18
N ALA A 286 -13.72 12.30 6.11
CA ALA A 286 -14.63 12.83 7.13
C ALA A 286 -13.94 13.91 8.00
N LEU A 287 -12.68 13.70 8.38
CA LEU A 287 -11.90 14.69 9.12
C LEU A 287 -11.67 15.96 8.28
N LEU A 288 -11.32 15.81 7.01
CA LEU A 288 -11.10 16.95 6.11
C LEU A 288 -12.37 17.77 5.92
N LEU A 289 -13.52 17.13 5.69
CA LEU A 289 -14.80 17.81 5.52
C LEU A 289 -15.32 18.50 6.79
N THR A 290 -14.85 18.08 7.95
CA THR A 290 -15.17 18.70 9.25
C THR A 290 -14.11 19.71 9.69
N ASN A 291 -13.24 20.18 8.77
CA ASN A 291 -12.20 21.19 8.98
C ASN A 291 -11.13 20.83 10.02
N PHE A 292 -10.91 19.53 10.25
CA PHE A 292 -9.73 19.12 10.98
C PHE A 292 -8.47 19.29 10.11
N ASN A 293 -7.38 19.72 10.74
CA ASN A 293 -6.11 19.96 10.07
C ASN A 293 -5.40 18.64 9.70
N GLN A 294 -4.34 18.75 8.88
CA GLN A 294 -3.60 17.60 8.39
C GLN A 294 -2.88 16.83 9.52
N GLU A 295 -2.54 17.50 10.62
CA GLU A 295 -1.93 16.88 11.80
C GLU A 295 -2.89 15.87 12.47
N ALA A 296 -4.20 16.15 12.47
CA ALA A 296 -5.20 15.21 12.96
C ALA A 296 -5.20 13.89 12.19
N THR A 297 -4.97 13.95 10.88
CA THR A 297 -4.82 12.77 10.02
C THR A 297 -3.63 11.89 10.45
N GLY A 298 -2.50 12.52 10.81
CA GLY A 298 -1.33 11.81 11.34
C GLY A 298 -1.62 11.11 12.67
N ILE A 299 -2.32 11.78 13.59
CA ILE A 299 -2.73 11.21 14.88
C ILE A 299 -3.66 10.02 14.66
N VAL A 300 -4.65 10.15 13.78
CA VAL A 300 -5.58 9.07 13.46
C VAL A 300 -4.86 7.88 12.82
N THR A 301 -3.93 8.12 11.89
CA THR A 301 -3.11 7.06 11.27
C THR A 301 -2.32 6.30 12.34
N GLY A 302 -1.66 7.00 13.26
CA GLY A 302 -0.94 6.40 14.38
C GLY A 302 -1.85 5.60 15.31
N ALA A 303 -3.02 6.16 15.65
CA ALA A 303 -4.02 5.48 16.48
C ALA A 303 -4.58 4.22 15.80
N LEU A 304 -4.87 4.28 14.52
CA LEU A 304 -5.32 3.13 13.74
C LEU A 304 -4.25 2.02 13.68
N LEU A 305 -2.98 2.39 13.53
CA LEU A 305 -1.87 1.44 13.55
C LEU A 305 -1.78 0.74 14.91
N LEU A 306 -1.83 1.49 16.01
CA LEU A 306 -1.83 0.91 17.36
C LEU A 306 -3.05 0.01 17.59
N ALA A 307 -4.24 0.47 17.21
CA ALA A 307 -5.49 -0.28 17.35
C ALA A 307 -5.45 -1.58 16.53
N SER A 308 -4.90 -1.55 15.30
CA SER A 308 -4.79 -2.73 14.43
C SER A 308 -3.88 -3.82 15.00
N VAL A 309 -2.85 -3.44 15.77
CA VAL A 309 -1.98 -4.39 16.48
C VAL A 309 -2.64 -4.88 17.77
N PHE A 310 -3.30 -3.99 18.52
CA PHE A 310 -3.85 -4.29 19.83
C PHE A 310 -5.14 -5.13 19.76
N LEU A 311 -6.10 -4.76 18.90
CA LEU A 311 -7.43 -5.40 18.82
C LEU A 311 -7.40 -6.92 18.59
N PRO A 312 -6.61 -7.47 17.66
CA PRO A 312 -6.53 -8.93 17.47
C PRO A 312 -5.92 -9.66 18.68
N ASN A 313 -5.11 -8.97 19.49
CA ASN A 313 -4.43 -9.52 20.66
C ASN A 313 -5.24 -9.34 21.95
N ALA A 314 -6.12 -8.34 22.03
CA ALA A 314 -6.93 -8.03 23.20
C ALA A 314 -7.81 -9.23 23.61
N GLY A 315 -8.42 -9.91 22.66
CA GLY A 315 -9.24 -11.10 22.92
C GLY A 315 -8.45 -12.27 23.51
N ARG A 316 -7.16 -12.38 23.21
CA ARG A 316 -6.25 -13.36 23.81
C ARG A 316 -5.83 -12.97 25.23
N LEU A 317 -5.61 -11.68 25.46
CA LEU A 317 -5.26 -11.14 26.79
C LEU A 317 -6.43 -11.33 27.76
N LEU A 318 -7.65 -10.95 27.34
CA LEU A 318 -8.85 -11.08 28.17
C LEU A 318 -9.14 -12.54 28.55
N ARG A 319 -8.93 -13.50 27.64
CA ARG A 319 -9.08 -14.92 27.96
C ARG A 319 -8.02 -15.45 28.95
N ARG A 320 -6.78 -14.89 28.93
CA ARG A 320 -5.76 -15.25 29.92
C ARG A 320 -6.09 -14.70 31.31
N LEU A 321 -6.64 -13.47 31.38
CA LEU A 321 -7.05 -12.84 32.65
C LEU A 321 -8.31 -13.47 33.26
N SER A 322 -9.17 -14.10 32.44
CA SER A 322 -10.38 -14.80 32.93
C SER A 322 -10.10 -16.24 33.41
N HIS A 323 -8.87 -16.74 33.25
CA HIS A 323 -8.42 -18.07 33.71
C HIS A 323 -7.32 -18.00 34.78
N SER A 324 -6.91 -16.78 35.19
CA SER A 324 -6.11 -16.51 36.37
C SER A 324 -6.99 -16.05 37.54
#